data_478712164b0d5ecdb13c64f674e6ec75
#
_entry.id   478712164b0d5ecdb13c64f674e6ec75
#
_cell.length_a   1.000
_cell.length_b   1.000
_cell.length_c   1.000
_cell.angle_alpha   90.00
_cell.angle_beta   90.00
_cell.angle_gamma   90.00
#
_symmetry.space_group_name_H-M   'P 1'
#
loop_
_entity.id
_entity.type
_entity.pdbx_description
1 polymer ?
#
loop_
_entity_poly.entity_id
_entity_poly.type
_entity_poly.pdbx_seq_one_letter_code
_entity_poly.pdbx_strand_id
1 'polypeptide(L)'
;SVGRIPDSLTQEFKTEKGRIVRDGGGIKPDVEIDNQRKNNISYYLLRDFMFFDYATQYAQKHDSIAPVKDFKLTNEDYDAFKEYVKSKNFKYDIQSERVLSDLKELAEFEGYLDDSTKVQFSELEKRLKHNLDKDLNTFRDEIEELLSIEIVKRYYFQKGEIIESLKRD
;
A
#
# COMPACT_ATOMS: atom_id res chain seq x y z
N SER A 1 27.46 -1.34 -8.74
CA SER A 1 26.96 -2.30 -7.73
C SER A 1 27.69 -2.02 -6.43
N VAL A 2 27.01 -1.46 -5.47
CA VAL A 2 27.52 -1.34 -4.10
C VAL A 2 27.66 -2.77 -3.56
N GLY A 3 28.91 -3.18 -3.29
CA GLY A 3 29.21 -4.54 -2.85
C GLY A 3 28.46 -4.88 -1.58
N ARG A 4 27.66 -5.93 -1.65
CA ARG A 4 26.93 -6.50 -0.51
C ARG A 4 27.98 -7.04 0.46
N ILE A 5 28.04 -6.49 1.67
CA ILE A 5 28.88 -7.04 2.74
C ILE A 5 28.30 -8.42 3.11
N PRO A 6 29.11 -9.50 3.10
CA PRO A 6 28.61 -10.82 3.48
C PRO A 6 28.02 -10.82 4.89
N ASP A 7 26.91 -11.51 5.08
CA ASP A 7 26.23 -11.62 6.38
C ASP A 7 27.15 -12.12 7.52
N SER A 8 28.22 -12.85 7.18
CA SER A 8 29.22 -13.30 8.14
C SER A 8 30.11 -12.21 8.73
N LEU A 9 30.10 -11.01 8.15
CA LEU A 9 30.87 -9.85 8.61
C LEU A 9 30.01 -8.79 9.30
N THR A 10 28.71 -9.03 9.45
CA THR A 10 27.78 -8.12 10.11
C THR A 10 27.48 -8.57 11.53
N GLN A 11 27.36 -7.61 12.47
CA GLN A 11 26.92 -7.89 13.83
C GLN A 11 25.42 -7.63 13.97
N GLU A 12 24.75 -8.51 14.70
CA GLU A 12 23.33 -8.38 15.02
C GLU A 12 23.14 -7.63 16.34
N PHE A 13 22.30 -6.62 16.34
CA PHE A 13 21.87 -5.87 17.52
C PHE A 13 20.38 -6.03 17.72
N LYS A 14 19.96 -6.12 18.97
CA LYS A 14 18.55 -6.03 19.33
C LYS A 14 18.24 -4.64 19.84
N THR A 15 17.24 -3.99 19.24
CA THR A 15 16.68 -2.75 19.78
C THR A 15 15.87 -3.01 21.04
N GLU A 16 15.57 -1.97 21.80
CA GLU A 16 14.71 -2.08 23.02
C GLU A 16 13.35 -2.71 22.74
N LYS A 17 12.86 -2.59 21.50
CA LYS A 17 11.59 -3.21 21.06
C LYS A 17 11.77 -4.64 20.50
N GLY A 18 12.93 -5.25 20.71
CA GLY A 18 13.21 -6.63 20.30
C GLY A 18 13.50 -6.83 18.83
N ARG A 19 13.69 -5.76 18.06
CA ARG A 19 13.98 -5.83 16.62
C ARG A 19 15.48 -6.09 16.39
N ILE A 20 15.77 -7.00 15.47
CA ILE A 20 17.15 -7.31 15.10
C ILE A 20 17.61 -6.33 14.01
N VAL A 21 18.73 -5.64 14.29
CA VAL A 21 19.40 -4.75 13.32
C VAL A 21 20.82 -5.28 13.10
N ARG A 22 21.29 -5.26 11.88
CA ARG A 22 22.66 -5.69 11.52
C ARG A 22 23.51 -4.49 11.12
N ASP A 23 24.74 -4.43 11.62
CA ASP A 23 25.70 -3.46 11.13
C ASP A 23 26.28 -3.86 9.76
N GLY A 24 26.85 -2.92 9.05
CA GLY A 24 27.69 -3.19 7.87
C GLY A 24 26.98 -3.22 6.51
N GLY A 25 25.67 -3.00 6.43
CA GLY A 25 24.99 -3.05 5.14
C GLY A 25 23.85 -2.05 4.95
N GLY A 26 23.72 -1.11 5.87
CA GLY A 26 22.51 -0.27 5.93
C GLY A 26 21.33 -1.04 6.54
N ILE A 27 20.32 -0.31 6.91
CA ILE A 27 19.05 -0.88 7.42
C ILE A 27 18.40 -1.64 6.28
N LYS A 28 18.34 -2.96 6.38
CA LYS A 28 17.54 -3.75 5.46
C LYS A 28 16.05 -3.46 5.78
N PRO A 29 15.28 -2.86 4.89
CA PRO A 29 13.84 -2.77 5.11
C PRO A 29 13.28 -4.19 5.23
N ASP A 30 12.40 -4.42 6.19
CA ASP A 30 11.73 -5.73 6.35
C ASP A 30 10.90 -6.12 5.13
N VAL A 31 10.66 -5.17 4.24
CA VAL A 31 10.00 -5.36 2.95
C VAL A 31 10.92 -4.78 1.88
N GLU A 32 11.50 -5.64 1.02
CA GLU A 32 12.18 -5.17 -0.18
C GLU A 32 11.17 -4.44 -1.06
N ILE A 33 11.48 -3.19 -1.43
CA ILE A 33 10.70 -2.46 -2.43
C ILE A 33 11.01 -3.13 -3.77
N ASP A 34 10.10 -3.95 -4.24
CA ASP A 34 10.10 -4.40 -5.61
C ASP A 34 9.70 -3.20 -6.49
N ASN A 35 10.64 -2.68 -7.26
CA ASN A 35 10.39 -1.56 -8.17
C ASN A 35 9.35 -1.87 -9.26
N GLN A 36 8.92 -3.11 -9.37
CA GLN A 36 7.81 -3.52 -10.23
C GLN A 36 6.46 -3.53 -9.50
N ARG A 37 6.48 -3.31 -8.17
CA ARG A 37 5.25 -3.27 -7.39
C ARG A 37 4.62 -1.89 -7.40
N LYS A 38 3.33 -1.92 -7.31
CA LYS A 38 2.46 -0.77 -7.10
C LYS A 38 2.82 -0.04 -5.81
N ASN A 39 2.42 1.20 -5.70
CA ASN A 39 2.68 1.97 -4.49
C ASN A 39 2.13 1.27 -3.22
N ASN A 40 2.59 1.71 -2.08
CA ASN A 40 2.33 1.03 -0.82
C ASN A 40 0.84 0.96 -0.45
N ILE A 41 0.08 2.05 -0.66
CA ILE A 41 -1.36 2.04 -0.34
C ILE A 41 -2.13 1.05 -1.23
N SER A 42 -1.79 0.96 -2.52
CA SER A 42 -2.41 0.01 -3.44
C SER A 42 -2.18 -1.44 -3.02
N TYR A 43 -0.98 -1.76 -2.52
CA TYR A 43 -0.69 -3.08 -1.97
C TYR A 43 -1.63 -3.43 -0.81
N TYR A 44 -1.81 -2.52 0.15
CA TYR A 44 -2.69 -2.76 1.29
C TYR A 44 -4.17 -2.82 0.91
N LEU A 45 -4.61 -2.00 -0.05
CA LEU A 45 -5.97 -2.05 -0.58
C LEU A 45 -6.26 -3.41 -1.25
N LEU A 46 -5.28 -3.96 -1.97
CA LEU A 46 -5.37 -5.32 -2.53
C LEU A 46 -5.39 -6.39 -1.44
N ARG A 47 -4.45 -6.31 -0.50
CA ARG A 47 -4.32 -7.28 0.59
C ARG A 47 -5.60 -7.40 1.42
N ASP A 48 -6.24 -6.28 1.71
CA ASP A 48 -7.43 -6.21 2.55
C ASP A 48 -8.74 -6.35 1.74
N PHE A 49 -8.65 -6.75 0.47
CA PHE A 49 -9.78 -6.99 -0.42
C PHE A 49 -10.69 -5.76 -0.66
N MET A 50 -10.19 -4.54 -0.49
CA MET A 50 -10.96 -3.32 -0.65
C MET A 50 -11.48 -3.14 -2.07
N PHE A 51 -10.67 -3.43 -3.07
CA PHE A 51 -11.09 -3.39 -4.48
C PHE A 51 -12.14 -4.47 -4.78
N PHE A 52 -11.90 -5.68 -4.30
CA PHE A 52 -12.79 -6.81 -4.51
C PHE A 52 -14.17 -6.56 -3.92
N ASP A 53 -14.23 -6.18 -2.66
CA ASP A 53 -15.50 -5.97 -1.94
C ASP A 53 -16.27 -4.78 -2.49
N TYR A 54 -15.58 -3.69 -2.81
CA TYR A 54 -16.23 -2.54 -3.43
C TYR A 54 -16.75 -2.84 -4.85
N ALA A 55 -15.98 -3.59 -5.66
CA ALA A 55 -16.43 -4.01 -6.98
C ALA A 55 -17.70 -4.87 -6.91
N THR A 56 -17.83 -5.70 -5.89
CA THR A 56 -19.03 -6.47 -5.63
C THR A 56 -20.23 -5.56 -5.31
N GLN A 57 -20.05 -4.56 -4.45
CA GLN A 57 -21.10 -3.57 -4.14
C GLN A 57 -21.46 -2.73 -5.36
N TYR A 58 -20.49 -2.33 -6.15
CA TYR A 58 -20.69 -1.58 -7.39
C TYR A 58 -21.56 -2.38 -8.36
N ALA A 59 -21.27 -3.65 -8.57
CA ALA A 59 -22.01 -4.53 -9.44
C ALA A 59 -23.47 -4.76 -8.96
N GLN A 60 -23.71 -4.74 -7.66
CA GLN A 60 -25.07 -4.81 -7.11
C GLN A 60 -25.91 -3.57 -7.39
N LYS A 61 -25.28 -2.42 -7.54
CA LYS A 61 -25.94 -1.13 -7.79
C LYS A 61 -26.05 -0.76 -9.27
N HIS A 62 -25.32 -1.43 -10.14
CA HIS A 62 -25.23 -1.14 -11.56
C HIS A 62 -25.47 -2.41 -12.36
N ASP A 63 -26.58 -2.51 -13.07
CA ASP A 63 -26.96 -3.70 -13.83
C ASP A 63 -26.01 -3.95 -15.02
N SER A 64 -25.41 -2.90 -15.57
CA SER A 64 -24.48 -2.97 -16.68
C SER A 64 -23.45 -1.87 -16.60
N ILE A 65 -22.35 -2.06 -17.33
CA ILE A 65 -21.30 -1.06 -17.53
C ILE A 65 -21.07 -0.82 -19.02
N ALA A 66 -20.41 0.28 -19.36
CA ALA A 66 -19.94 0.54 -20.72
C ALA A 66 -19.01 -0.60 -21.20
N PRO A 67 -18.85 -0.78 -22.52
CA PRO A 67 -17.88 -1.75 -23.06
C PRO A 67 -16.51 -1.57 -22.42
N VAL A 68 -15.77 -2.67 -22.22
CA VAL A 68 -14.48 -2.69 -21.50
C VAL A 68 -13.52 -1.60 -21.97
N LYS A 69 -13.43 -1.38 -23.29
CA LYS A 69 -12.57 -0.35 -23.88
C LYS A 69 -12.98 1.09 -23.57
N ASP A 70 -14.24 1.31 -23.20
CA ASP A 70 -14.83 2.63 -22.95
C ASP A 70 -15.13 2.85 -21.47
N PHE A 71 -14.98 1.81 -20.63
CA PHE A 71 -15.26 1.89 -19.22
C PHE A 71 -14.27 2.80 -18.51
N LYS A 72 -14.79 3.80 -17.81
CA LYS A 72 -14.04 4.71 -16.94
C LYS A 72 -14.85 5.00 -15.69
N LEU A 73 -14.17 5.02 -14.55
CA LEU A 73 -14.75 5.50 -13.31
C LEU A 73 -14.96 7.01 -13.39
N THR A 74 -16.10 7.46 -12.93
CA THR A 74 -16.38 8.89 -12.76
C THR A 74 -15.69 9.42 -11.49
N ASN A 75 -15.62 10.74 -11.35
CA ASN A 75 -15.13 11.35 -10.11
C ASN A 75 -15.99 10.94 -8.92
N GLU A 76 -17.31 10.88 -9.12
CA GLU A 76 -18.28 10.46 -8.11
C GLU A 76 -18.07 9.00 -7.70
N ASP A 77 -17.78 8.11 -8.64
CA ASP A 77 -17.46 6.70 -8.35
C ASP A 77 -16.19 6.59 -7.50
N TYR A 78 -15.15 7.36 -7.83
CA TYR A 78 -13.91 7.37 -7.06
C TYR A 78 -14.09 7.96 -5.66
N ASP A 79 -14.85 9.04 -5.54
CA ASP A 79 -15.19 9.63 -4.24
C ASP A 79 -15.98 8.64 -3.38
N ALA A 80 -16.92 7.91 -3.96
CA ALA A 80 -17.64 6.84 -3.27
C ALA A 80 -16.70 5.72 -2.80
N PHE A 81 -15.71 5.35 -3.61
CA PHE A 81 -14.68 4.39 -3.20
C PHE A 81 -13.84 4.90 -2.04
N LYS A 82 -13.41 6.15 -2.06
CA LYS A 82 -12.67 6.76 -0.94
C LYS A 82 -13.49 6.70 0.36
N GLU A 83 -14.75 7.07 0.32
CA GLU A 83 -15.63 7.01 1.48
C GLU A 83 -15.83 5.56 1.97
N TYR A 84 -15.94 4.61 1.06
CA TYR A 84 -15.99 3.19 1.39
C TYR A 84 -14.73 2.75 2.16
N VAL A 85 -13.54 3.06 1.67
CA VAL A 85 -12.27 2.72 2.32
C VAL A 85 -12.19 3.33 3.72
N LYS A 86 -12.57 4.60 3.87
CA LYS A 86 -12.61 5.28 5.17
C LYS A 86 -13.58 4.60 6.14
N SER A 87 -14.75 4.17 5.66
CA SER A 87 -15.77 3.52 6.49
C SER A 87 -15.33 2.17 7.05
N LYS A 88 -14.36 1.51 6.40
CA LYS A 88 -13.84 0.20 6.80
C LYS A 88 -12.71 0.25 7.82
N ASN A 89 -12.41 1.43 8.37
CA ASN A 89 -11.29 1.60 9.29
C ASN A 89 -9.97 1.06 8.70
N PHE A 90 -9.75 1.31 7.42
CA PHE A 90 -8.59 0.86 6.67
C PHE A 90 -7.31 1.41 7.27
N LYS A 91 -6.34 0.53 7.49
CA LYS A 91 -5.03 0.87 8.05
C LYS A 91 -3.93 0.31 7.16
N TYR A 92 -2.89 1.09 6.99
CA TYR A 92 -1.71 0.71 6.24
C TYR A 92 -0.49 1.40 6.82
N ASP A 93 0.68 0.81 6.58
CA ASP A 93 1.96 1.38 6.97
C ASP A 93 2.66 1.98 5.76
N ILE A 94 3.43 3.03 5.97
CA ILE A 94 4.37 3.51 4.97
C ILE A 94 5.80 3.23 5.40
N GLN A 95 6.63 2.83 4.44
CA GLN A 95 8.00 2.40 4.74
C GLN A 95 8.88 3.52 5.26
N SER A 96 8.68 4.76 4.79
CA SER A 96 9.43 5.91 5.26
C SER A 96 9.26 6.16 6.75
N GLU A 97 8.05 5.98 7.31
CA GLU A 97 7.83 6.08 8.75
C GLU A 97 8.60 4.99 9.51
N ARG A 98 8.59 3.77 8.97
CA ARG A 98 9.29 2.64 9.57
C ARG A 98 10.80 2.84 9.56
N VAL A 99 11.35 3.20 8.40
CA VAL A 99 12.79 3.45 8.25
C VAL A 99 13.25 4.61 9.13
N LEU A 100 12.43 5.67 9.26
CA LEU A 100 12.73 6.77 10.17
C LEU A 100 12.76 6.32 11.63
N SER A 101 11.82 5.49 12.06
CA SER A 101 11.80 4.90 13.40
C SER A 101 13.03 4.05 13.66
N ASP A 102 13.43 3.23 12.68
CA ASP A 102 14.63 2.40 12.75
C ASP A 102 15.90 3.27 12.84
N LEU A 103 15.97 4.33 12.04
CA LEU A 103 17.09 5.28 12.09
C LEU A 103 17.20 5.96 13.46
N LYS A 104 16.07 6.34 14.05
CA LYS A 104 16.06 6.95 15.39
C LYS A 104 16.57 5.98 16.46
N GLU A 105 16.12 4.72 16.42
CA GLU A 105 16.57 3.68 17.34
C GLU A 105 18.10 3.42 17.17
N LEU A 106 18.59 3.38 15.94
CA LEU A 106 20.00 3.19 15.65
C LEU A 106 20.84 4.38 16.14
N ALA A 107 20.39 5.60 15.89
CA ALA A 107 21.06 6.82 16.37
C ALA A 107 21.12 6.88 17.91
N GLU A 108 20.09 6.42 18.59
CA GLU A 108 20.07 6.29 20.06
C GLU A 108 21.12 5.28 20.53
N PHE A 109 21.16 4.12 19.93
CA PHE A 109 22.14 3.06 20.23
C PHE A 109 23.58 3.53 20.02
N GLU A 110 23.84 4.28 18.96
CA GLU A 110 25.17 4.82 18.64
C GLU A 110 25.53 6.06 19.47
N GLY A 111 24.63 6.59 20.27
CA GLY A 111 24.87 7.75 21.13
C GLY A 111 24.76 9.11 20.44
N TYR A 112 24.10 9.18 19.26
CA TYR A 112 23.88 10.41 18.50
C TYR A 112 22.50 11.05 18.67
N LEU A 113 21.67 10.55 19.57
CA LEU A 113 20.33 11.07 19.82
C LEU A 113 20.35 12.04 21.01
N ASP A 114 20.85 13.24 20.80
CA ASP A 114 20.78 14.35 21.76
C ASP A 114 19.42 15.09 21.71
N ASP A 115 19.24 16.09 22.58
CA ASP A 115 17.96 16.83 22.64
C ASP A 115 17.65 17.56 21.32
N SER A 116 18.66 18.11 20.65
CA SER A 116 18.49 18.79 19.36
C SER A 116 18.08 17.79 18.26
N THR A 117 18.73 16.65 18.22
CA THR A 117 18.43 15.57 17.24
C THR A 117 17.03 15.00 17.47
N LYS A 118 16.61 14.81 18.72
CA LYS A 118 15.24 14.40 19.06
C LYS A 118 14.18 15.35 18.51
N VAL A 119 14.40 16.65 18.59
CA VAL A 119 13.48 17.66 18.03
C VAL A 119 13.38 17.51 16.52
N GLN A 120 14.51 17.32 15.82
CA GLN A 120 14.54 17.12 14.38
C GLN A 120 13.82 15.83 13.95
N PHE A 121 14.02 14.73 14.67
CA PHE A 121 13.26 13.50 14.43
C PHE A 121 11.76 13.69 14.63
N SER A 122 11.36 14.38 15.70
CA SER A 122 9.95 14.66 15.97
C SER A 122 9.30 15.47 14.86
N GLU A 123 9.98 16.49 14.33
CA GLU A 123 9.49 17.27 13.20
C GLU A 123 9.37 16.44 11.93
N LEU A 124 10.35 15.58 11.64
CA LEU A 124 10.33 14.71 10.49
C LEU A 124 9.25 13.64 10.59
N GLU A 125 9.05 13.05 11.77
CA GLU A 125 7.95 12.12 12.06
C GLU A 125 6.59 12.71 11.73
N LYS A 126 6.35 13.96 12.14
CA LYS A 126 5.10 14.68 11.83
C LYS A 126 4.91 14.89 10.33
N ARG A 127 5.98 15.27 9.62
CA ARG A 127 5.93 15.56 8.18
C ARG A 127 5.75 14.30 7.33
N LEU A 128 6.31 13.18 7.76
CA LEU A 128 6.24 11.90 7.06
C LEU A 128 5.02 11.06 7.47
N LYS A 129 4.27 11.49 8.48
CA LYS A 129 3.06 10.77 8.89
C LYS A 129 2.10 10.66 7.71
N HIS A 130 1.73 9.41 7.37
CA HIS A 130 0.83 9.17 6.26
C HIS A 130 -0.57 9.75 6.51
N ASN A 131 -1.23 10.12 5.44
CA ASN A 131 -2.59 10.62 5.42
C ASN A 131 -3.37 9.90 4.32
N LEU A 132 -4.44 9.23 4.70
CA LEU A 132 -5.24 8.42 3.78
C LEU A 132 -5.82 9.24 2.62
N ASP A 133 -6.39 10.40 2.89
CA ASP A 133 -6.94 11.27 1.84
C ASP A 133 -5.87 11.72 0.85
N LYS A 134 -4.73 12.13 1.37
CA LYS A 134 -3.60 12.54 0.54
C LYS A 134 -3.12 11.41 -0.35
N ASP A 135 -2.94 10.21 0.21
CA ASP A 135 -2.43 9.06 -0.53
C ASP A 135 -3.44 8.54 -1.56
N LEU A 136 -4.73 8.52 -1.23
CA LEU A 136 -5.79 8.19 -2.18
C LEU A 136 -5.85 9.18 -3.36
N ASN A 137 -5.53 10.44 -3.14
CA ASN A 137 -5.48 11.45 -4.20
C ASN A 137 -4.16 11.37 -4.98
N THR A 138 -3.02 11.23 -4.30
CA THR A 138 -1.70 11.16 -4.93
C THR A 138 -1.57 9.97 -5.87
N PHE A 139 -2.09 8.82 -5.48
CA PHE A 139 -2.01 7.56 -6.23
C PHE A 139 -3.32 7.19 -6.94
N ARG A 140 -4.15 8.18 -7.20
CA ARG A 140 -5.47 8.01 -7.80
C ARG A 140 -5.42 7.20 -9.09
N ASP A 141 -4.55 7.52 -10.01
CA ASP A 141 -4.50 6.88 -11.34
C ASP A 141 -4.28 5.37 -11.22
N GLU A 142 -3.34 4.95 -10.40
CA GLU A 142 -3.08 3.52 -10.16
C GLU A 142 -4.24 2.85 -9.43
N ILE A 143 -4.83 3.51 -8.43
CA ILE A 143 -5.96 2.98 -7.68
C ILE A 143 -7.20 2.84 -8.56
N GLU A 144 -7.49 3.83 -9.40
CA GLU A 144 -8.59 3.77 -10.38
C GLU A 144 -8.39 2.63 -11.38
N GLU A 145 -7.17 2.42 -11.87
CA GLU A 145 -6.86 1.31 -12.76
C GLU A 145 -7.16 -0.03 -12.11
N LEU A 146 -6.68 -0.24 -10.88
CA LEU A 146 -6.92 -1.49 -10.14
C LEU A 146 -8.39 -1.72 -9.84
N LEU A 147 -9.10 -0.68 -9.43
CA LEU A 147 -10.53 -0.75 -9.16
C LEU A 147 -11.32 -1.04 -10.44
N SER A 148 -10.97 -0.38 -11.53
CA SER A 148 -11.59 -0.61 -12.85
C SER A 148 -11.43 -2.06 -13.31
N ILE A 149 -10.25 -2.63 -13.15
CA ILE A 149 -9.99 -4.04 -13.47
C ILE A 149 -10.90 -4.97 -12.65
N GLU A 150 -11.05 -4.74 -11.35
CA GLU A 150 -11.91 -5.56 -10.51
C GLU A 150 -13.40 -5.42 -10.85
N ILE A 151 -13.86 -4.21 -11.16
CA ILE A 151 -15.23 -3.98 -11.60
C ILE A 151 -15.52 -4.69 -12.92
N VAL A 152 -14.65 -4.49 -13.92
CA VAL A 152 -14.80 -5.13 -15.22
C VAL A 152 -14.82 -6.65 -15.12
N LYS A 153 -13.95 -7.23 -14.29
CA LYS A 153 -13.95 -8.68 -14.04
C LYS A 153 -15.29 -9.20 -13.54
N ARG A 154 -16.00 -8.47 -12.67
CA ARG A 154 -17.31 -8.87 -12.19
C ARG A 154 -18.30 -9.07 -13.33
N TYR A 155 -18.37 -8.12 -14.26
CA TYR A 155 -19.29 -8.18 -15.40
C TYR A 155 -18.86 -9.21 -16.45
N TYR A 156 -17.56 -9.39 -16.63
CA TYR A 156 -17.03 -10.35 -17.58
C TYR A 156 -17.29 -11.80 -17.15
N PHE A 157 -17.11 -12.12 -15.89
CA PHE A 157 -17.41 -13.44 -15.34
C PHE A 157 -18.91 -13.75 -15.37
N GLN A 158 -19.76 -12.80 -15.07
CA GLN A 158 -21.20 -12.96 -15.18
C GLN A 158 -21.65 -13.25 -16.63
N LYS A 159 -21.09 -12.56 -17.61
CA LYS A 159 -21.34 -12.86 -19.03
C LYS A 159 -20.79 -14.23 -19.42
N GLY A 160 -19.64 -14.61 -18.94
CA GLY A 160 -19.03 -15.93 -19.19
C GLY A 160 -19.90 -17.07 -18.67
N GLU A 161 -20.44 -16.96 -17.48
CA GLU A 161 -21.36 -17.93 -16.90
C GLU A 161 -22.66 -18.04 -17.70
N ILE A 162 -23.23 -16.94 -18.15
CA ILE A 162 -24.43 -16.92 -19.00
C ILE A 162 -24.17 -17.59 -20.35
N ILE A 163 -23.01 -17.29 -20.98
CA ILE A 163 -22.66 -17.89 -22.26
C ILE A 163 -22.41 -19.39 -22.11
N GLU A 164 -21.77 -19.85 -21.04
CA GLU A 164 -21.57 -21.26 -20.78
C GLU A 164 -22.88 -22.00 -20.46
N SER A 165 -23.79 -21.37 -19.71
CA SER A 165 -25.09 -21.97 -19.45
C SER A 165 -25.93 -22.11 -20.70
N LEU A 166 -25.87 -21.13 -21.60
CA LEU A 166 -26.57 -21.19 -22.91
C LEU A 166 -25.96 -22.23 -23.87
N LYS A 167 -24.68 -22.57 -23.72
CA LYS A 167 -24.04 -23.65 -24.50
C LYS A 167 -24.36 -25.06 -24.01
N ARG A 168 -24.87 -25.19 -22.80
CA ARG A 168 -25.25 -26.49 -22.21
C ARG A 168 -26.71 -26.86 -22.42
N ASP A 169 -27.51 -25.94 -22.84
CA ASP A 169 -28.89 -26.14 -23.26
C ASP A 169 -28.96 -26.34 -24.78
#